data_24f4a033f641cc83bd3b2c9ba977af2d
#
_entry.id   24f4a033f641cc83bd3b2c9ba977af2d
#
_cell.length_a   1.000
_cell.length_b   1.000
_cell.length_c   1.000
_cell.angle_alpha   90.00
_cell.angle_beta   90.00
_cell.angle_gamma   90.00
#
_symmetry.space_group_name_H-M   'P 1'
#
loop_
_entity.id
_entity.type
_entity.pdbx_description
1 polymer ?
#
loop_
_entity_poly.entity_id
_entity_poly.type
_entity_poly.pdbx_seq_one_letter_code
_entity_poly.pdbx_strand_id
1 'polypeptide(L)'
;MGKAQPNLFVFPNVDALAPALRAYIIQSQAAGIARHGAFKLAVSGGSLPKTLAAALLAPPSGPNDQVKLARWEIFFAHERAVSLDHDDSNYALLKKELLDKIPGGQKPTVHPIGTPHLEDLQEIADQYQQTLVASFASRDSVRFPIFDLLLLGCGPDGHTCSLFPGHTLLRETSAWVAPIDDSPKPPQRRITLTLPVVTHAVRVAFVATGGGKKDILKQIFDTNDGLPCSLVNEATGERCSWFVDEPAIEGVSFPRRVFL
;
A
#
# COMPACT_ATOMS: atom_id res chain seq x y z
N MET A 1 9.91 3.65 -28.09
CA MET A 1 10.38 3.74 -26.70
C MET A 1 9.69 2.61 -25.94
N GLY A 2 10.46 1.72 -25.27
CA GLY A 2 9.86 0.68 -24.42
C GLY A 2 9.06 1.33 -23.29
N LYS A 3 7.93 0.70 -22.89
CA LYS A 3 7.19 1.15 -21.70
C LYS A 3 8.13 1.11 -20.48
N ALA A 4 8.10 2.12 -19.64
CA ALA A 4 8.83 2.14 -18.38
C ALA A 4 8.37 0.94 -17.53
N GLN A 5 9.34 0.19 -16.98
CA GLN A 5 9.08 -1.03 -16.23
C GLN A 5 9.21 -0.80 -14.73
N PRO A 6 8.50 -1.55 -13.88
CA PRO A 6 8.67 -1.49 -12.44
C PRO A 6 10.08 -1.96 -12.02
N ASN A 7 10.49 -1.57 -10.83
CA ASN A 7 11.73 -2.05 -10.22
C ASN A 7 11.46 -3.31 -9.41
N LEU A 8 12.21 -4.39 -9.65
CA LEU A 8 12.10 -5.64 -8.91
C LEU A 8 13.35 -5.86 -8.05
N PHE A 9 13.18 -5.74 -6.73
CA PHE A 9 14.22 -5.99 -5.72
C PHE A 9 13.97 -7.34 -5.05
N VAL A 10 14.94 -8.24 -5.14
CA VAL A 10 14.84 -9.61 -4.65
C VAL A 10 15.81 -9.82 -3.49
N PHE A 11 15.32 -10.40 -2.41
CA PHE A 11 16.06 -10.65 -1.18
C PHE A 11 16.02 -12.14 -0.79
N PRO A 12 17.01 -12.67 -0.10
CA PRO A 12 16.99 -14.07 0.33
C PRO A 12 15.77 -14.42 1.20
N ASN A 13 15.36 -13.50 2.06
CA ASN A 13 14.25 -13.66 3.00
C ASN A 13 13.74 -12.30 3.50
N VAL A 14 12.72 -12.30 4.36
CA VAL A 14 12.11 -11.09 4.93
C VAL A 14 13.09 -10.29 5.78
N ASP A 15 14.01 -10.96 6.49
CA ASP A 15 14.99 -10.27 7.36
C ASP A 15 15.98 -9.44 6.53
N ALA A 16 16.37 -9.93 5.36
CA ALA A 16 17.21 -9.19 4.41
C ALA A 16 16.41 -8.11 3.64
N LEU A 17 15.11 -8.31 3.44
CA LEU A 17 14.22 -7.36 2.78
C LEU A 17 13.93 -6.14 3.67
N ALA A 18 13.72 -6.33 4.97
CA ALA A 18 13.26 -5.29 5.89
C ALA A 18 14.17 -4.05 5.93
N PRO A 19 15.51 -4.15 5.99
CA PRO A 19 16.40 -2.98 5.94
C PRO A 19 16.30 -2.21 4.62
N ALA A 20 16.16 -2.89 3.49
CA ALA A 20 16.03 -2.25 2.18
C ALA A 20 14.67 -1.52 2.06
N LEU A 21 13.58 -2.14 2.53
CA LEU A 21 12.28 -1.50 2.60
C LEU A 21 12.32 -0.26 3.51
N ARG A 22 12.99 -0.34 4.66
CA ARG A 22 13.23 0.80 5.55
C ARG A 22 13.91 1.95 4.84
N ALA A 23 15.02 1.69 4.15
CA ALA A 23 15.77 2.71 3.41
C ALA A 23 14.90 3.39 2.34
N TYR A 24 14.10 2.61 1.59
CA TYR A 24 13.16 3.12 0.60
C TYR A 24 12.07 4.01 1.21
N ILE A 25 11.52 3.61 2.36
CA ILE A 25 10.53 4.38 3.09
C ILE A 25 11.14 5.70 3.59
N ILE A 26 12.34 5.66 4.17
CA ILE A 26 13.04 6.86 4.67
C ILE A 26 13.33 7.84 3.54
N GLN A 27 13.75 7.36 2.38
CA GLN A 27 13.94 8.20 1.19
C GLN A 27 12.64 8.86 0.75
N SER A 28 11.53 8.11 0.74
CA SER A 28 10.20 8.62 0.41
C SER A 28 9.69 9.62 1.46
N GLN A 29 9.91 9.33 2.74
CA GLN A 29 9.63 10.22 3.86
C GLN A 29 10.37 11.56 3.72
N ALA A 30 11.66 11.53 3.43
CA ALA A 30 12.46 12.74 3.29
C ALA A 30 11.92 13.63 2.16
N ALA A 31 11.57 13.03 1.01
CA ALA A 31 10.99 13.74 -0.12
C ALA A 31 9.60 14.32 0.19
N GLY A 32 8.72 13.57 0.87
CA GLY A 32 7.39 14.03 1.27
C GLY A 32 7.45 15.18 2.27
N ILE A 33 8.24 15.03 3.32
CA ILE A 33 8.43 16.08 4.33
C ILE A 33 9.00 17.36 3.71
N ALA A 34 9.95 17.24 2.78
CA ALA A 34 10.53 18.40 2.08
C ALA A 34 9.49 19.13 1.21
N ARG A 35 8.53 18.40 0.60
CA ARG A 35 7.51 18.99 -0.27
C ARG A 35 6.39 19.70 0.47
N HIS A 36 5.90 19.13 1.56
CA HIS A 36 4.68 19.63 2.22
C HIS A 36 4.65 19.47 3.74
N GLY A 37 5.80 19.16 4.37
CA GLY A 37 5.94 19.14 5.84
C GLY A 37 5.51 17.85 6.52
N ALA A 38 4.90 16.91 5.80
CA ALA A 38 4.44 15.61 6.29
C ALA A 38 4.87 14.48 5.34
N PHE A 39 4.67 13.23 5.75
CA PHE A 39 4.79 12.07 4.88
C PHE A 39 3.45 11.33 4.84
N LYS A 40 2.79 11.35 3.68
CA LYS A 40 1.46 10.78 3.49
C LYS A 40 1.56 9.40 2.86
N LEU A 41 1.28 8.40 3.68
CA LEU A 41 1.42 6.98 3.38
C LEU A 41 0.06 6.29 3.42
N ALA A 42 -0.28 5.48 2.40
CA ALA A 42 -1.35 4.50 2.56
C ALA A 42 -0.80 3.08 2.58
N VAL A 43 -1.39 2.26 3.43
CA VAL A 43 -0.95 0.88 3.69
C VAL A 43 -2.06 -0.13 3.42
N SER A 44 -1.68 -1.32 2.96
CA SER A 44 -2.56 -2.49 2.89
C SER A 44 -2.43 -3.36 4.15
N GLY A 45 -3.38 -4.30 4.29
CA GLY A 45 -3.35 -5.33 5.33
C GLY A 45 -2.52 -6.57 4.95
N GLY A 46 -2.95 -7.73 5.43
CA GLY A 46 -2.29 -9.02 5.18
C GLY A 46 -0.94 -9.14 5.90
N SER A 47 0.08 -9.65 5.25
CA SER A 47 1.43 -9.82 5.83
C SER A 47 2.24 -8.52 5.91
N LEU A 48 1.82 -7.48 5.19
CA LEU A 48 2.56 -6.21 5.08
C LEU A 48 2.77 -5.51 6.43
N PRO A 49 1.79 -5.36 7.35
CA PRO A 49 2.01 -4.71 8.63
C PRO A 49 3.13 -5.33 9.47
N LYS A 50 3.27 -6.66 9.44
CA LYS A 50 4.35 -7.37 10.14
C LYS A 50 5.72 -7.05 9.53
N THR A 51 5.83 -7.08 8.20
CA THR A 51 7.08 -6.72 7.50
C THR A 51 7.43 -5.25 7.71
N LEU A 52 6.44 -4.37 7.70
CA LEU A 52 6.60 -2.95 7.98
C LEU A 52 7.09 -2.71 9.42
N ALA A 53 6.55 -3.42 10.39
CA ALA A 53 7.01 -3.37 11.77
C ALA A 53 8.48 -3.80 11.90
N ALA A 54 8.88 -4.88 11.25
CA ALA A 54 10.27 -5.33 11.22
C ALA A 54 11.21 -4.27 10.61
N ALA A 55 10.77 -3.60 9.56
CA ALA A 55 11.53 -2.51 8.92
C ALA A 55 11.64 -1.27 9.82
N LEU A 56 10.55 -0.82 10.44
CA LEU A 56 10.48 0.49 11.09
C LEU A 56 10.88 0.48 12.57
N LEU A 57 10.68 -0.63 13.29
CA LEU A 57 11.00 -0.75 14.70
C LEU A 57 12.46 -1.15 14.96
N ALA A 58 13.21 -1.53 13.92
CA ALA A 58 14.63 -1.76 14.03
C ALA A 58 15.36 -0.49 14.51
N PRO A 59 16.38 -0.61 15.37
CA PRO A 59 17.17 0.55 15.76
C PRO A 59 17.83 1.20 14.54
N PRO A 60 17.98 2.53 14.54
CA PRO A 60 18.63 3.22 13.44
C PRO A 60 20.10 2.82 13.32
N SER A 61 20.56 2.59 12.09
CA SER A 61 21.96 2.23 11.79
C SER A 61 22.88 3.46 11.71
N GLY A 62 22.32 4.67 11.71
CA GLY A 62 23.08 5.91 11.61
C GLY A 62 22.21 7.16 11.58
N PRO A 63 22.83 8.35 11.50
CA PRO A 63 22.10 9.63 11.57
C PRO A 63 21.08 9.85 10.43
N ASN A 64 21.32 9.23 9.27
CA ASN A 64 20.43 9.33 8.13
C ASN A 64 19.32 8.24 8.11
N ASP A 65 19.37 7.29 9.04
CA ASP A 65 18.42 6.21 9.18
C ASP A 65 17.35 6.54 10.25
N GLN A 66 16.70 7.68 10.12
CA GLN A 66 15.72 8.19 11.09
C GLN A 66 14.29 8.10 10.54
N VAL A 67 13.46 7.29 11.19
CA VAL A 67 12.02 7.26 10.93
C VAL A 67 11.36 8.36 11.77
N LYS A 68 10.75 9.34 11.09
CA LYS A 68 10.14 10.54 11.72
C LYS A 68 8.62 10.36 11.84
N LEU A 69 8.18 9.35 12.59
CA LEU A 69 6.77 8.96 12.69
C LEU A 69 5.83 10.10 13.09
N ALA A 70 6.27 11.04 13.92
CA ALA A 70 5.48 12.23 14.28
C ALA A 70 5.17 13.17 13.07
N ARG A 71 5.80 12.94 11.93
CA ARG A 71 5.56 13.65 10.66
C ARG A 71 4.76 12.81 9.67
N TRP A 72 4.24 11.66 10.08
CA TRP A 72 3.50 10.77 9.19
C TRP A 72 2.00 10.94 9.35
N GLU A 73 1.33 10.88 8.21
CA GLU A 73 -0.11 10.64 8.10
C GLU A 73 -0.31 9.28 7.44
N ILE A 74 -0.92 8.34 8.15
CA ILE A 74 -1.16 6.98 7.69
C ILE A 74 -2.62 6.79 7.33
N PHE A 75 -2.86 6.33 6.12
CA PHE A 75 -4.14 5.99 5.56
C PHE A 75 -4.19 4.50 5.22
N PHE A 76 -5.38 3.98 4.93
CA PHE A 76 -5.57 2.60 4.49
C PHE A 76 -5.89 2.56 3.00
N ALA A 77 -5.15 1.75 2.24
CA ALA A 77 -5.39 1.56 0.80
C ALA A 77 -6.71 0.81 0.54
N HIS A 78 -7.15 0.04 1.50
CA HIS A 78 -8.47 -0.60 1.57
C HIS A 78 -8.76 -1.01 3.01
N GLU A 79 -10.03 -1.17 3.35
CA GLU A 79 -10.44 -1.63 4.67
C GLU A 79 -11.73 -2.43 4.58
N ARG A 80 -11.93 -3.34 5.51
CA ARG A 80 -13.15 -4.11 5.69
C ARG A 80 -14.16 -3.29 6.50
N ALA A 81 -15.43 -3.35 6.12
CA ALA A 81 -16.50 -2.66 6.83
C ALA A 81 -16.87 -3.40 8.11
N VAL A 82 -15.97 -3.34 9.07
CA VAL A 82 -16.08 -3.95 10.41
C VAL A 82 -15.64 -2.94 11.47
N SER A 83 -15.90 -3.22 12.75
CA SER A 83 -15.38 -2.38 13.84
C SER A 83 -13.84 -2.36 13.83
N LEU A 84 -13.27 -1.26 14.34
CA LEU A 84 -11.81 -1.05 14.31
C LEU A 84 -11.01 -2.02 15.20
N ASP A 85 -11.67 -2.76 16.08
CA ASP A 85 -11.12 -3.80 16.95
C ASP A 85 -11.38 -5.24 16.42
N HIS A 86 -12.08 -5.38 15.30
CA HIS A 86 -12.37 -6.67 14.69
C HIS A 86 -11.10 -7.30 14.11
N ASP A 87 -10.99 -8.63 14.18
CA ASP A 87 -9.83 -9.38 13.69
C ASP A 87 -9.56 -9.18 12.19
N ASP A 88 -10.60 -8.91 11.41
CA ASP A 88 -10.48 -8.63 9.99
C ASP A 88 -10.12 -7.16 9.67
N SER A 89 -10.08 -6.26 10.65
CA SER A 89 -9.73 -4.85 10.40
C SER A 89 -8.23 -4.70 10.07
N ASN A 90 -7.94 -4.02 8.98
CA ASN A 90 -6.57 -3.64 8.63
C ASN A 90 -6.00 -2.64 9.66
N TYR A 91 -6.85 -1.77 10.20
CA TYR A 91 -6.45 -0.87 11.29
C TYR A 91 -6.06 -1.65 12.55
N ALA A 92 -6.89 -2.62 12.99
CA ALA A 92 -6.56 -3.46 14.15
C ALA A 92 -5.22 -4.18 13.94
N LEU A 93 -5.01 -4.72 12.75
CA LEU A 93 -3.78 -5.41 12.39
C LEU A 93 -2.57 -4.47 12.42
N LEU A 94 -2.65 -3.29 11.80
CA LEU A 94 -1.58 -2.29 11.81
C LEU A 94 -1.29 -1.81 13.25
N LYS A 95 -2.35 -1.60 14.02
CA LYS A 95 -2.25 -1.19 15.44
C LYS A 95 -1.46 -2.21 16.23
N LYS A 96 -1.84 -3.48 16.18
CA LYS A 96 -1.21 -4.60 16.87
C LYS A 96 0.25 -4.80 16.45
N GLU A 97 0.52 -4.79 15.15
CA GLU A 97 1.85 -5.11 14.62
C GLU A 97 2.83 -3.93 14.74
N LEU A 98 2.38 -2.69 14.63
CA LEU A 98 3.23 -1.51 14.56
C LEU A 98 2.88 -0.43 15.59
N LEU A 99 1.65 0.11 15.59
CA LEU A 99 1.37 1.37 16.27
C LEU A 99 1.48 1.27 17.80
N ASP A 100 1.09 0.13 18.39
CA ASP A 100 1.20 -0.09 19.85
C ASP A 100 2.65 -0.30 20.31
N LYS A 101 3.56 -0.60 19.39
CA LYS A 101 5.00 -0.82 19.67
C LYS A 101 5.82 0.47 19.50
N ILE A 102 5.22 1.55 19.01
CA ILE A 102 5.88 2.84 18.86
C ILE A 102 5.96 3.53 20.24
N PRO A 103 7.15 3.98 20.67
CA PRO A 103 7.30 4.73 21.92
C PRO A 103 6.43 5.99 21.95
N GLY A 104 5.94 6.34 23.14
CA GLY A 104 5.12 7.53 23.34
C GLY A 104 5.82 8.82 22.87
N GLY A 105 5.03 9.75 22.29
CA GLY A 105 5.54 11.04 21.79
C GLY A 105 6.03 11.02 20.33
N GLN A 106 6.10 9.85 19.68
CA GLN A 106 6.50 9.72 18.27
C GLN A 106 5.41 9.10 17.37
N LYS A 107 4.16 9.09 17.84
CA LYS A 107 3.08 8.44 17.08
C LYS A 107 2.69 9.23 15.84
N PRO A 108 2.42 8.53 14.72
CA PRO A 108 1.87 9.15 13.51
C PRO A 108 0.42 9.56 13.72
N THR A 109 -0.09 10.47 12.87
CA THR A 109 -1.52 10.64 12.69
C THR A 109 -2.05 9.49 11.84
N VAL A 110 -3.08 8.80 12.31
CA VAL A 110 -3.68 7.66 11.60
C VAL A 110 -5.13 7.98 11.27
N HIS A 111 -5.53 7.71 10.04
CA HIS A 111 -6.86 7.95 9.52
C HIS A 111 -7.57 6.61 9.23
N PRO A 112 -8.24 5.99 10.24
CA PRO A 112 -9.05 4.80 10.01
C PRO A 112 -10.37 5.16 9.31
N ILE A 113 -11.12 4.14 8.88
CA ILE A 113 -12.49 4.34 8.41
C ILE A 113 -13.41 4.77 9.56
N GLY A 114 -14.49 5.51 9.23
CA GLY A 114 -15.60 5.75 10.17
C GLY A 114 -16.38 4.46 10.42
N THR A 115 -16.78 4.22 11.67
CA THR A 115 -17.53 3.03 12.05
C THR A 115 -18.98 3.27 12.49
N PRO A 116 -19.51 4.50 12.55
CA PRO A 116 -20.91 4.70 12.97
C PRO A 116 -21.96 4.11 12.02
N HIS A 117 -21.62 3.88 10.76
CA HIS A 117 -22.53 3.45 9.69
C HIS A 117 -22.01 2.23 8.95
N LEU A 118 -21.61 1.18 9.69
CA LEU A 118 -21.05 -0.04 9.07
C LEU A 118 -22.03 -0.77 8.14
N GLU A 119 -23.33 -0.53 8.29
CA GLU A 119 -24.40 -1.05 7.43
C GLU A 119 -24.45 -0.34 6.05
N ASP A 120 -23.94 0.89 5.93
CA ASP A 120 -23.93 1.66 4.69
C ASP A 120 -22.51 1.82 4.13
N LEU A 121 -22.19 0.97 3.16
CA LEU A 121 -20.84 0.98 2.53
C LEU A 121 -20.57 2.25 1.72
N GLN A 122 -21.60 2.83 1.12
CA GLN A 122 -21.42 4.07 0.35
C GLN A 122 -21.08 5.22 1.30
N GLU A 123 -21.78 5.31 2.42
CA GLU A 123 -21.51 6.32 3.43
C GLU A 123 -20.08 6.19 4.00
N ILE A 124 -19.61 4.95 4.28
CA ILE A 124 -18.23 4.72 4.72
C ILE A 124 -17.23 5.21 3.67
N ALA A 125 -17.47 4.88 2.41
CA ALA A 125 -16.58 5.29 1.31
C ALA A 125 -16.57 6.82 1.15
N ASP A 126 -17.72 7.47 1.23
CA ASP A 126 -17.87 8.92 1.10
C ASP A 126 -17.20 9.65 2.27
N GLN A 127 -17.38 9.19 3.51
CA GLN A 127 -16.71 9.74 4.70
C GLN A 127 -15.18 9.56 4.61
N TYR A 128 -14.73 8.41 4.14
CA TYR A 128 -13.29 8.19 3.97
C TYR A 128 -12.72 9.06 2.84
N GLN A 129 -13.46 9.25 1.74
CA GLN A 129 -13.08 10.19 0.69
C GLN A 129 -13.01 11.63 1.23
N GLN A 130 -13.96 12.07 2.08
CA GLN A 130 -13.90 13.38 2.74
C GLN A 130 -12.64 13.52 3.61
N THR A 131 -12.26 12.47 4.34
CA THR A 131 -11.01 12.45 5.11
C THR A 131 -9.80 12.68 4.21
N LEU A 132 -9.76 12.04 3.03
CA LEU A 132 -8.72 12.27 2.03
C LEU A 132 -8.77 13.70 1.48
N VAL A 133 -9.95 14.21 1.16
CA VAL A 133 -10.11 15.60 0.68
C VAL A 133 -9.59 16.60 1.71
N ALA A 134 -9.92 16.42 2.98
CA ALA A 134 -9.43 17.29 4.05
C ALA A 134 -7.89 17.29 4.15
N SER A 135 -7.24 16.15 3.92
CA SER A 135 -5.78 16.06 3.97
C SER A 135 -5.09 16.54 2.68
N PHE A 136 -5.64 16.23 1.50
CA PHE A 136 -4.94 16.44 0.22
C PHE A 136 -5.43 17.65 -0.59
N ALA A 137 -6.64 18.09 -0.37
CA ALA A 137 -7.28 19.16 -1.14
C ALA A 137 -7.76 20.35 -0.28
N SER A 138 -7.22 20.52 0.92
CA SER A 138 -7.65 21.58 1.85
C SER A 138 -7.36 23.01 1.37
N ARG A 139 -6.45 23.19 0.44
CA ARG A 139 -6.04 24.50 -0.10
C ARG A 139 -6.39 24.69 -1.56
N ASP A 140 -6.35 23.62 -2.36
CA ASP A 140 -6.56 23.64 -3.79
C ASP A 140 -7.42 22.47 -4.24
N SER A 141 -8.18 22.66 -5.32
CA SER A 141 -8.87 21.57 -6.00
C SER A 141 -7.87 20.64 -6.68
N VAL A 142 -7.87 19.37 -6.31
CA VAL A 142 -7.05 18.34 -6.95
C VAL A 142 -7.93 17.25 -7.56
N ARG A 143 -7.54 16.71 -8.69
CA ARG A 143 -8.30 15.63 -9.34
C ARG A 143 -8.23 14.33 -8.53
N PHE A 144 -7.06 13.99 -8.03
CA PHE A 144 -6.81 12.83 -7.18
C PHE A 144 -5.80 13.18 -6.08
N PRO A 145 -5.86 12.50 -4.92
CA PRO A 145 -4.87 12.68 -3.85
C PRO A 145 -3.50 12.18 -4.32
N ILE A 146 -2.45 12.89 -3.94
CA ILE A 146 -1.08 12.49 -4.28
C ILE A 146 -0.40 11.96 -3.02
N PHE A 147 -0.48 10.66 -2.80
CA PHE A 147 0.27 9.98 -1.74
C PHE A 147 1.77 10.02 -2.05
N ASP A 148 2.58 10.22 -1.02
CA ASP A 148 4.04 10.11 -1.16
C ASP A 148 4.49 8.69 -1.43
N LEU A 149 3.82 7.74 -0.78
CA LEU A 149 4.05 6.31 -0.93
C LEU A 149 2.78 5.51 -0.69
N LEU A 150 2.52 4.54 -1.54
CA LEU A 150 1.58 3.45 -1.27
C LEU A 150 2.38 2.18 -0.97
N LEU A 151 2.11 1.54 0.16
CA LEU A 151 2.63 0.22 0.51
C LEU A 151 1.52 -0.80 0.32
N LEU A 152 1.67 -1.64 -0.69
CA LEU A 152 0.63 -2.54 -1.17
C LEU A 152 1.02 -4.00 -1.03
N GLY A 153 0.02 -4.85 -0.82
CA GLY A 153 0.14 -6.29 -0.95
C GLY A 153 -0.33 -6.78 -2.32
N CYS A 154 0.08 -7.98 -2.68
CA CYS A 154 -0.40 -8.71 -3.85
C CYS A 154 -1.15 -9.95 -3.41
N GLY A 155 -2.40 -10.09 -3.81
CA GLY A 155 -3.20 -11.29 -3.58
C GLY A 155 -2.76 -12.48 -4.44
N PRO A 156 -3.14 -13.72 -4.08
CA PRO A 156 -2.79 -14.91 -4.87
C PRO A 156 -3.45 -14.97 -6.24
N ASP A 157 -4.42 -14.10 -6.50
CA ASP A 157 -5.13 -13.89 -7.76
C ASP A 157 -4.70 -12.60 -8.48
N GLY A 158 -3.66 -11.93 -7.99
CA GLY A 158 -3.14 -10.69 -8.56
C GLY A 158 -3.94 -9.43 -8.21
N HIS A 159 -4.89 -9.52 -7.25
CA HIS A 159 -5.55 -8.33 -6.72
C HIS A 159 -4.59 -7.50 -5.88
N THR A 160 -4.85 -6.20 -5.83
CA THR A 160 -4.25 -5.30 -4.84
C THR A 160 -5.33 -4.36 -4.28
N CYS A 161 -5.13 -3.84 -3.07
CA CYS A 161 -6.20 -3.15 -2.34
C CYS A 161 -7.42 -4.08 -2.20
N SER A 162 -8.61 -3.61 -2.59
CA SER A 162 -9.78 -4.47 -2.90
C SER A 162 -10.20 -4.31 -4.37
N LEU A 163 -9.23 -4.23 -5.26
CA LEU A 163 -9.38 -4.22 -6.72
C LEU A 163 -9.09 -5.64 -7.23
N PHE A 164 -10.14 -6.35 -7.63
CA PHE A 164 -10.07 -7.76 -8.03
C PHE A 164 -10.05 -7.93 -9.56
N PRO A 165 -9.42 -8.99 -10.09
CA PRO A 165 -9.42 -9.29 -11.52
C PRO A 165 -10.84 -9.35 -12.11
N GLY A 166 -11.08 -8.63 -13.21
CA GLY A 166 -12.37 -8.60 -13.89
C GLY A 166 -13.48 -7.82 -13.19
N HIS A 167 -13.26 -7.32 -11.97
CA HIS A 167 -14.26 -6.57 -11.23
C HIS A 167 -14.55 -5.21 -11.86
N THR A 168 -15.80 -4.76 -11.77
CA THR A 168 -16.28 -3.50 -12.39
C THR A 168 -15.56 -2.27 -11.84
N LEU A 169 -15.11 -2.28 -10.59
CA LEU A 169 -14.34 -1.20 -9.95
C LEU A 169 -13.00 -0.88 -10.65
N LEU A 170 -12.47 -1.77 -11.48
CA LEU A 170 -11.29 -1.47 -12.30
C LEU A 170 -11.57 -0.41 -13.38
N ARG A 171 -12.85 -0.14 -13.65
CA ARG A 171 -13.30 0.90 -14.60
C ARG A 171 -13.70 2.20 -13.93
N GLU A 172 -13.62 2.29 -12.60
CA GLU A 172 -13.86 3.53 -11.87
C GLU A 172 -12.80 4.58 -12.23
N THR A 173 -13.22 5.79 -12.59
CA THR A 173 -12.33 6.85 -13.10
C THR A 173 -12.47 8.18 -12.38
N SER A 174 -13.40 8.30 -11.45
CA SER A 174 -13.79 9.57 -10.81
C SER A 174 -13.66 9.57 -9.30
N ALA A 175 -14.17 8.53 -8.64
CA ALA A 175 -14.13 8.41 -7.20
C ALA A 175 -12.71 8.14 -6.69
N TRP A 176 -12.40 8.67 -5.51
CA TRP A 176 -11.14 8.40 -4.82
C TRP A 176 -11.23 7.11 -4.01
N VAL A 177 -12.39 6.88 -3.41
CA VAL A 177 -12.72 5.71 -2.61
C VAL A 177 -14.00 5.10 -3.15
N ALA A 178 -14.04 3.80 -3.28
CA ALA A 178 -15.21 3.06 -3.74
C ALA A 178 -15.61 1.95 -2.77
N PRO A 179 -16.92 1.73 -2.57
CA PRO A 179 -17.43 0.57 -1.83
C PRO A 179 -17.36 -0.68 -2.70
N ILE A 180 -17.24 -1.84 -2.06
CA ILE A 180 -17.37 -3.16 -2.66
C ILE A 180 -18.09 -4.10 -1.70
N ASP A 181 -19.21 -4.68 -2.11
CA ASP A 181 -20.04 -5.59 -1.32
C ASP A 181 -20.00 -7.03 -1.79
N ASP A 182 -19.40 -7.28 -2.94
CA ASP A 182 -19.29 -8.58 -3.62
C ASP A 182 -17.83 -9.05 -3.76
N SER A 183 -16.94 -8.64 -2.84
CA SER A 183 -15.56 -9.13 -2.85
C SER A 183 -15.54 -10.67 -2.91
N PRO A 184 -14.75 -11.27 -3.82
CA PRO A 184 -14.65 -12.74 -3.93
C PRO A 184 -13.98 -13.39 -2.71
N LYS A 185 -13.47 -12.58 -1.78
CA LYS A 185 -12.81 -13.02 -0.55
C LYS A 185 -13.50 -12.43 0.68
N PRO A 186 -13.74 -13.21 1.73
CA PRO A 186 -14.32 -12.70 2.96
C PRO A 186 -13.36 -11.73 3.68
N PRO A 187 -13.87 -10.77 4.44
CA PRO A 187 -15.24 -10.26 4.40
C PRO A 187 -15.54 -9.63 3.03
N GLN A 188 -16.78 -9.77 2.55
CA GLN A 188 -17.16 -9.28 1.22
C GLN A 188 -17.28 -7.76 1.18
N ARG A 189 -17.74 -7.16 2.28
CA ARG A 189 -18.00 -5.72 2.39
C ARG A 189 -16.72 -4.97 2.75
N ARG A 190 -16.28 -4.08 1.85
CA ARG A 190 -15.02 -3.31 1.98
C ARG A 190 -15.15 -1.94 1.35
N ILE A 191 -14.21 -1.07 1.67
CA ILE A 191 -13.88 0.10 0.84
C ILE A 191 -12.47 -0.01 0.30
N THR A 192 -12.19 0.65 -0.81
CA THR A 192 -10.91 0.61 -1.50
C THR A 192 -10.55 1.94 -2.13
N LEU A 193 -9.28 2.31 -2.12
CA LEU A 193 -8.77 3.31 -3.06
C LEU A 193 -8.97 2.79 -4.49
N THR A 194 -9.36 3.67 -5.38
CA THR A 194 -9.58 3.33 -6.79
C THR A 194 -8.27 3.26 -7.57
N LEU A 195 -8.28 2.60 -8.71
CA LEU A 195 -7.09 2.45 -9.55
C LEU A 195 -6.46 3.81 -9.94
N PRO A 196 -7.24 4.85 -10.34
CA PRO A 196 -6.69 6.17 -10.59
C PRO A 196 -5.92 6.76 -9.40
N VAL A 197 -6.42 6.60 -8.18
CA VAL A 197 -5.73 7.08 -6.97
C VAL A 197 -4.42 6.32 -6.75
N VAL A 198 -4.46 4.99 -6.86
CA VAL A 198 -3.28 4.14 -6.69
C VAL A 198 -2.20 4.49 -7.70
N THR A 199 -2.57 4.70 -8.95
CA THR A 199 -1.61 5.00 -10.03
C THR A 199 -1.14 6.46 -10.05
N HIS A 200 -1.80 7.34 -9.29
CA HIS A 200 -1.44 8.76 -9.18
C HIS A 200 -0.41 9.05 -8.07
N ALA A 201 -0.12 8.11 -7.21
CA ALA A 201 0.87 8.26 -6.15
C ALA A 201 2.27 8.57 -6.69
N VAL A 202 3.08 9.27 -5.88
CA VAL A 202 4.50 9.55 -6.22
C VAL A 202 5.29 8.27 -6.34
N ARG A 203 5.09 7.34 -5.41
CA ARG A 203 5.71 6.01 -5.40
C ARG A 203 4.68 4.96 -4.98
N VAL A 204 4.80 3.79 -5.58
CA VAL A 204 4.07 2.58 -5.18
C VAL A 204 5.11 1.50 -4.86
N ALA A 205 4.98 0.84 -3.73
CA ALA A 205 5.82 -0.30 -3.38
C ALA A 205 4.95 -1.50 -3.00
N PHE A 206 5.13 -2.59 -3.73
CA PHE A 206 4.58 -3.89 -3.38
C PHE A 206 5.52 -4.66 -2.48
N VAL A 207 4.97 -5.32 -1.47
CA VAL A 207 5.69 -6.28 -0.63
C VAL A 207 5.01 -7.63 -0.77
N ALA A 208 5.71 -8.59 -1.38
CA ALA A 208 5.16 -9.93 -1.63
C ALA A 208 6.22 -10.99 -1.34
N THR A 209 5.99 -11.78 -0.30
CA THR A 209 6.96 -12.76 0.21
C THR A 209 6.33 -14.14 0.36
N GLY A 210 7.20 -15.16 0.30
CA GLY A 210 6.84 -16.56 0.46
C GLY A 210 6.44 -17.27 -0.83
N GLY A 211 6.73 -18.55 -0.92
CA GLY A 211 6.54 -19.39 -2.12
C GLY A 211 5.10 -19.47 -2.64
N GLY A 212 4.10 -19.13 -1.80
CA GLY A 212 2.70 -19.04 -2.25
C GLY A 212 2.41 -17.87 -3.20
N LYS A 213 3.41 -17.01 -3.49
CA LYS A 213 3.31 -15.92 -4.46
C LYS A 213 3.92 -16.25 -5.82
N LYS A 214 4.66 -17.36 -5.94
CA LYS A 214 5.43 -17.72 -7.12
C LYS A 214 4.63 -17.66 -8.42
N ASP A 215 3.51 -18.35 -8.48
CA ASP A 215 2.73 -18.47 -9.71
C ASP A 215 2.11 -17.13 -10.13
N ILE A 216 1.59 -16.37 -9.17
CA ILE A 216 0.97 -15.08 -9.47
C ILE A 216 2.02 -14.03 -9.84
N LEU A 217 3.20 -14.01 -9.22
CA LEU A 217 4.26 -13.10 -9.60
C LEU A 217 4.82 -13.43 -10.98
N LYS A 218 4.92 -14.71 -11.32
CA LYS A 218 5.27 -15.13 -12.68
C LYS A 218 4.24 -14.61 -13.70
N GLN A 219 2.96 -14.72 -13.42
CA GLN A 219 1.91 -14.19 -14.28
C GLN A 219 1.99 -12.66 -14.40
N ILE A 220 2.19 -11.93 -13.31
CA ILE A 220 2.28 -10.46 -13.30
C ILE A 220 3.47 -9.95 -14.11
N PHE A 221 4.64 -10.58 -13.98
CA PHE A 221 5.88 -10.09 -14.58
C PHE A 221 6.15 -10.63 -15.98
N ASP A 222 5.82 -11.90 -16.24
CA ASP A 222 6.18 -12.56 -17.49
C ASP A 222 5.07 -12.50 -18.54
N THR A 223 3.77 -12.52 -18.14
CA THR A 223 2.65 -12.55 -19.10
C THR A 223 1.85 -11.27 -19.17
N ASN A 224 1.78 -10.51 -18.08
CA ASN A 224 1.08 -9.22 -18.00
C ASN A 224 -0.40 -9.28 -18.44
N ASP A 225 -1.19 -10.14 -17.80
CA ASP A 225 -2.57 -10.48 -18.19
C ASP A 225 -3.64 -9.45 -17.75
N GLY A 226 -3.30 -8.18 -17.52
CA GLY A 226 -4.25 -7.16 -17.10
C GLY A 226 -4.77 -7.34 -15.66
N LEU A 227 -4.05 -8.09 -14.83
CA LEU A 227 -4.35 -8.20 -13.40
C LEU A 227 -4.20 -6.84 -12.71
N PRO A 228 -4.93 -6.56 -11.62
CA PRO A 228 -4.82 -5.28 -10.93
C PRO A 228 -3.38 -4.86 -10.59
N CYS A 229 -2.54 -5.78 -10.12
CA CYS A 229 -1.11 -5.51 -9.90
C CYS A 229 -0.37 -5.17 -11.21
N SER A 230 -0.69 -5.84 -12.31
CA SER A 230 -0.11 -5.56 -13.63
C SER A 230 -0.54 -4.19 -14.15
N LEU A 231 -1.81 -3.80 -13.95
CA LEU A 231 -2.30 -2.47 -14.31
C LEU A 231 -1.58 -1.37 -13.54
N VAL A 232 -1.28 -1.58 -12.26
CA VAL A 232 -0.46 -0.65 -11.47
C VAL A 232 0.96 -0.57 -12.02
N ASN A 233 1.61 -1.71 -12.33
CA ASN A 233 2.94 -1.74 -12.95
C ASN A 233 2.97 -0.92 -14.24
N GLU A 234 2.02 -1.13 -15.13
CA GLU A 234 1.95 -0.42 -16.41
C GLU A 234 1.76 1.08 -16.27
N ALA A 235 0.87 1.49 -15.37
CA ALA A 235 0.52 2.89 -15.20
C ALA A 235 1.60 3.69 -14.44
N THR A 236 2.37 3.03 -13.58
CA THR A 236 3.35 3.70 -12.72
C THR A 236 4.80 3.54 -13.19
N GLY A 237 5.11 2.47 -13.94
CA GLY A 237 6.45 2.22 -14.47
C GLY A 237 7.52 2.26 -13.36
N GLU A 238 8.58 3.06 -13.55
CA GLU A 238 9.69 3.19 -12.60
C GLU A 238 9.30 3.75 -11.22
N ARG A 239 8.09 4.33 -11.08
CA ARG A 239 7.54 4.74 -9.78
C ARG A 239 7.06 3.56 -8.95
N CYS A 240 6.92 2.39 -9.56
CA CYS A 240 6.56 1.14 -8.89
C CYS A 240 7.82 0.33 -8.54
N SER A 241 7.89 -0.13 -7.31
CA SER A 241 8.95 -1.00 -6.81
C SER A 241 8.36 -2.22 -6.13
N TRP A 242 8.93 -3.38 -6.38
CA TRP A 242 8.56 -4.65 -5.75
C TRP A 242 9.67 -5.10 -4.83
N PHE A 243 9.32 -5.39 -3.59
CA PHE A 243 10.17 -5.97 -2.56
C PHE A 243 9.71 -7.41 -2.34
N VAL A 244 10.49 -8.36 -2.81
CA VAL A 244 10.13 -9.79 -2.79
C VAL A 244 11.27 -10.62 -2.23
N ASP A 245 10.96 -11.82 -1.74
CA ASP A 245 11.97 -12.80 -1.38
C ASP A 245 12.17 -13.85 -2.50
N GLU A 246 13.31 -14.57 -2.46
CA GLU A 246 13.63 -15.58 -3.45
C GLU A 246 12.52 -16.64 -3.63
N PRO A 247 11.87 -17.16 -2.56
CA PRO A 247 10.78 -18.12 -2.73
C PRO A 247 9.58 -17.57 -3.50
N ALA A 248 9.30 -16.26 -3.39
CA ALA A 248 8.17 -15.65 -4.05
C ALA A 248 8.38 -15.41 -5.55
N ILE A 249 9.64 -15.35 -6.00
CA ILE A 249 10.02 -14.97 -7.37
C ILE A 249 10.68 -16.10 -8.15
N GLU A 250 10.66 -17.30 -7.62
CA GLU A 250 11.26 -18.47 -8.28
C GLU A 250 10.68 -18.70 -9.68
N GLY A 251 11.54 -18.78 -10.70
CA GLY A 251 11.14 -19.00 -12.10
C GLY A 251 10.59 -17.79 -12.84
N VAL A 252 10.66 -16.59 -12.25
CA VAL A 252 10.33 -15.32 -12.91
C VAL A 252 11.54 -14.84 -13.70
N SER A 253 11.31 -14.47 -14.97
CA SER A 253 12.38 -14.07 -15.90
C SER A 253 12.64 -12.55 -15.91
N PHE A 254 11.81 -11.76 -15.21
CA PHE A 254 11.87 -10.29 -15.19
C PHE A 254 13.21 -9.78 -14.61
N PRO A 255 13.79 -8.70 -15.18
CA PRO A 255 15.07 -8.16 -14.71
C PRO A 255 15.04 -7.71 -13.25
N ARG A 256 16.01 -8.14 -12.46
CA ARG A 256 16.17 -7.76 -11.07
C ARG A 256 17.02 -6.49 -10.94
N ARG A 257 16.67 -5.61 -10.01
CA ARG A 257 17.48 -4.45 -9.64
C ARG A 257 18.40 -4.81 -8.47
N VAL A 258 19.62 -4.30 -8.49
CA VAL A 258 20.62 -4.57 -7.44
C VAL A 258 20.60 -3.51 -6.34
N PHE A 259 20.24 -2.27 -6.69
CA PHE A 259 20.24 -1.12 -5.78
C PHE A 259 18.92 -0.35 -5.83
N LEU A 260 18.56 0.25 -4.68
CA LEU A 260 17.45 1.18 -4.53
C LEU A 260 17.73 2.53 -5.20
#